data_a3052b6deb76b41d5af4e0d86d8537ae
#
_entry.id   a3052b6deb76b41d5af4e0d86d8537ae
#
_cell.length_a   1.000
_cell.length_b   1.000
_cell.length_c   1.000
_cell.angle_alpha   90.00
_cell.angle_beta   90.00
_cell.angle_gamma   90.00
#
_symmetry.space_group_name_H-M   'P 1'
#
loop_
_entity.id
_entity.type
_entity.pdbx_description
1 polymer ?
#
loop_
_entity_poly.entity_id
_entity_poly.type
_entity_poly.pdbx_seq_one_letter_code
_entity_poly.pdbx_strand_id
1 'polypeptide(L)'
;MNTEKNINICGKDVKIRYCAATETGFERLAEKSISDIDFSKQEDLIRLAMSAIIAAYERDGQESPITSKDILFDAKPGELIELFKSVLELRAAWYNVPIVVKPEMDEREGNKKN
;
A
#
# COMPACT_ATOMS: atom_id res chain seq x y z
N MET A 1 6.66 -3.85 -15.08
CA MET A 1 6.76 -3.13 -13.82
C MET A 1 6.18 -3.96 -12.70
N ASN A 2 6.95 -4.15 -11.65
CA ASN A 2 6.53 -5.01 -10.55
C ASN A 2 5.88 -4.18 -9.45
N THR A 3 4.62 -4.47 -9.17
CA THR A 3 3.88 -3.81 -8.10
C THR A 3 3.53 -4.78 -6.98
N GLU A 4 4.28 -5.87 -6.89
CA GLU A 4 4.09 -6.86 -5.85
C GLU A 4 5.43 -7.17 -5.19
N LYS A 5 5.42 -7.44 -3.88
CA LYS A 5 6.63 -7.70 -3.13
C LYS A 5 6.30 -8.61 -1.96
N ASN A 6 7.29 -9.40 -1.54
CA ASN A 6 7.16 -10.22 -0.34
C ASN A 6 7.90 -9.55 0.81
N ILE A 7 7.31 -9.58 1.99
CA ILE A 7 7.95 -9.09 3.20
C ILE A 7 7.76 -10.10 4.31
N ASN A 8 8.57 -10.01 5.34
CA ASN A 8 8.39 -10.83 6.53
C ASN A 8 7.88 -9.95 7.66
N ILE A 9 6.73 -10.29 8.21
CA ILE A 9 6.14 -9.51 9.28
C ILE A 9 5.33 -10.45 10.18
N CYS A 10 5.40 -10.23 11.47
CA CYS A 10 4.75 -11.07 12.47
C CYS A 10 5.15 -12.54 12.31
N GLY A 11 6.40 -12.78 11.92
CA GLY A 11 6.92 -14.13 11.75
C GLY A 11 6.43 -14.87 10.51
N LYS A 12 5.81 -14.16 9.58
CA LYS A 12 5.25 -14.79 8.39
C LYS A 12 5.73 -14.09 7.14
N ASP A 13 5.85 -14.85 6.05
CA ASP A 13 6.11 -14.27 4.73
C ASP A 13 4.77 -13.82 4.16
N VAL A 14 4.69 -12.55 3.81
CA VAL A 14 3.43 -11.94 3.40
C VAL A 14 3.65 -11.19 2.08
N LYS A 15 2.74 -11.38 1.14
CA LYS A 15 2.77 -10.64 -0.12
C LYS A 15 2.02 -9.32 0.04
N ILE A 16 2.54 -8.29 -0.61
CA ILE A 16 1.82 -7.03 -0.73
C ILE A 16 1.76 -6.67 -2.20
N ARG A 17 0.68 -6.04 -2.61
CA ARG A 17 0.47 -5.66 -4.01
C ARG A 17 -0.18 -4.30 -4.08
N TYR A 18 0.33 -3.44 -4.95
CA TYR A 18 -0.30 -2.14 -5.16
C TYR A 18 -1.02 -2.13 -6.50
N CYS A 19 -2.32 -1.91 -6.46
CA CYS A 19 -3.17 -1.87 -7.64
C CYS A 19 -4.45 -1.13 -7.27
N ALA A 20 -5.38 -1.06 -8.19
CA ALA A 20 -6.64 -0.37 -7.93
C ALA A 20 -7.39 -0.97 -6.73
N ALA A 21 -7.32 -2.30 -6.56
CA ALA A 21 -7.98 -2.94 -5.43
C ALA A 21 -7.39 -2.50 -4.10
N THR A 22 -6.09 -2.16 -4.08
CA THR A 22 -5.45 -1.65 -2.88
C THR A 22 -6.07 -0.31 -2.48
N GLU A 23 -6.24 0.59 -3.44
CA GLU A 23 -6.80 1.90 -3.15
C GLU A 23 -8.28 1.84 -2.80
N THR A 24 -9.03 1.02 -3.53
CA THR A 24 -10.45 0.81 -3.21
C THR A 24 -10.62 0.21 -1.83
N GLY A 25 -9.75 -0.75 -1.49
CA GLY A 25 -9.78 -1.36 -0.16
C GLY A 25 -9.45 -0.36 0.94
N PHE A 26 -8.47 0.51 0.69
CA PHE A 26 -8.15 1.57 1.65
C PHE A 26 -9.37 2.48 1.86
N GLU A 27 -10.03 2.89 0.77
CA GLU A 27 -11.17 3.78 0.89
C GLU A 27 -12.29 3.16 1.70
N ARG A 28 -12.47 1.85 1.54
CA ARG A 28 -13.48 1.12 2.29
C ARG A 28 -13.12 1.02 3.77
N LEU A 29 -11.87 0.72 4.07
CA LEU A 29 -11.41 0.59 5.47
C LEU A 29 -11.35 1.93 6.18
N ALA A 30 -10.88 2.96 5.50
CA ALA A 30 -10.67 4.27 6.09
C ALA A 30 -11.92 5.15 6.04
N GLU A 31 -12.88 4.77 5.19
CA GLU A 31 -14.11 5.55 4.97
C GLU A 31 -13.79 6.96 4.49
N LYS A 32 -12.80 7.05 3.60
CA LYS A 32 -12.45 8.32 2.97
C LYS A 32 -11.74 8.04 1.65
N SER A 33 -11.66 9.07 0.80
CA SER A 33 -11.01 8.96 -0.49
C SER A 33 -9.52 8.72 -0.35
N ILE A 34 -8.93 7.97 -1.29
CA ILE A 34 -7.49 7.76 -1.30
C ILE A 34 -6.75 9.10 -1.43
N SER A 35 -7.38 10.09 -2.07
CA SER A 35 -6.76 11.42 -2.21
C SER A 35 -6.64 12.14 -0.86
N ASP A 36 -7.37 11.68 0.16
CA ASP A 36 -7.32 12.27 1.49
C ASP A 36 -6.43 11.51 2.45
N ILE A 37 -5.67 10.54 1.94
CA ILE A 37 -4.77 9.78 2.80
C ILE A 37 -3.70 10.70 3.39
N ASP A 38 -3.40 10.49 4.66
CA ASP A 38 -2.38 11.28 5.36
C ASP A 38 -1.23 10.36 5.71
N PHE A 39 -0.15 10.47 4.94
CA PHE A 39 1.02 9.59 5.12
C PHE A 39 1.78 9.86 6.41
N SER A 40 1.43 10.93 7.14
CA SER A 40 2.04 11.18 8.44
C SER A 40 1.30 10.47 9.56
N LYS A 41 0.13 9.88 9.25
CA LYS A 41 -0.65 9.16 10.25
C LYS A 41 -0.46 7.67 10.11
N GLN A 42 -0.02 7.04 11.20
CA GLN A 42 0.20 5.60 11.22
C GLN A 42 -1.09 4.83 10.90
N GLU A 43 -2.21 5.33 11.36
CA GLU A 43 -3.50 4.69 11.10
C GLU A 43 -3.77 4.56 9.60
N ASP A 44 -3.53 5.62 8.85
CA ASP A 44 -3.73 5.59 7.40
C ASP A 44 -2.74 4.65 6.73
N LEU A 45 -1.49 4.65 7.19
CA LEU A 45 -0.47 3.77 6.63
C LEU A 45 -0.81 2.30 6.89
N ILE A 46 -1.31 1.99 8.09
CA ILE A 46 -1.70 0.61 8.42
C ILE A 46 -2.87 0.17 7.54
N ARG A 47 -3.86 1.04 7.35
CA ARG A 47 -5.00 0.70 6.50
C ARG A 47 -4.59 0.48 5.05
N LEU A 48 -3.70 1.34 4.54
CA LEU A 48 -3.21 1.18 3.18
C LEU A 48 -2.41 -0.12 3.05
N ALA A 49 -1.54 -0.40 4.02
CA ALA A 49 -0.73 -1.61 4.02
C ALA A 49 -1.61 -2.85 4.10
N MET A 50 -2.62 -2.83 4.96
CA MET A 50 -3.53 -3.97 5.07
C MET A 50 -4.28 -4.19 3.76
N SER A 51 -4.71 -3.11 3.11
CA SER A 51 -5.36 -3.20 1.80
C SER A 51 -4.43 -3.79 0.75
N ALA A 52 -3.15 -3.43 0.80
CA ALA A 52 -2.16 -3.98 -0.13
C ALA A 52 -1.95 -5.47 0.09
N ILE A 53 -2.00 -5.92 1.35
CA ILE A 53 -1.88 -7.34 1.67
C ILE A 53 -3.14 -8.08 1.17
N ILE A 54 -4.31 -7.56 1.50
CA ILE A 54 -5.56 -8.18 1.09
C ILE A 54 -5.61 -8.30 -0.43
N ALA A 55 -5.23 -7.24 -1.15
CA ALA A 55 -5.26 -7.25 -2.61
C ALA A 55 -4.36 -8.35 -3.19
N ALA A 56 -3.20 -8.57 -2.55
CA ALA A 56 -2.26 -9.59 -3.03
C ALA A 56 -2.83 -11.00 -2.95
N TYR A 57 -3.63 -11.28 -1.92
CA TYR A 57 -4.19 -12.61 -1.73
C TYR A 57 -5.56 -12.78 -2.36
N GLU A 58 -6.36 -11.73 -2.34
CA GLU A 58 -7.71 -11.79 -2.87
C GLU A 58 -7.72 -12.11 -4.37
N ARG A 59 -6.73 -11.60 -5.08
CA ARG A 59 -6.62 -11.88 -6.50
C ARG A 59 -6.57 -13.37 -6.79
N ASP A 60 -5.94 -14.14 -5.91
CA ASP A 60 -5.80 -15.57 -6.07
C ASP A 60 -6.85 -16.35 -5.30
N GLY A 61 -7.87 -15.68 -4.80
CA GLY A 61 -8.94 -16.31 -4.05
C GLY A 61 -8.51 -16.81 -2.68
N GLN A 62 -7.46 -16.23 -2.13
CA GLN A 62 -6.92 -16.65 -0.84
C GLN A 62 -7.17 -15.59 0.22
N GLU A 63 -7.15 -16.01 1.47
CA GLU A 63 -7.25 -15.09 2.59
C GLU A 63 -5.87 -14.62 3.01
N SER A 64 -5.80 -13.42 3.55
CA SER A 64 -4.57 -12.88 4.07
C SER A 64 -4.05 -13.73 5.23
N PRO A 65 -2.75 -14.01 5.28
CA PRO A 65 -2.18 -14.78 6.40
C PRO A 65 -2.09 -13.98 7.69
N ILE A 66 -2.29 -12.66 7.63
CA ILE A 66 -2.31 -11.81 8.83
C ILE A 66 -3.48 -10.85 8.77
N THR A 67 -3.84 -10.32 9.92
CA THR A 67 -4.96 -9.39 10.05
C THR A 67 -4.45 -8.03 10.51
N SER A 68 -5.33 -7.03 10.45
CA SER A 68 -5.01 -5.72 11.01
C SER A 68 -4.65 -5.82 12.49
N LYS A 69 -5.31 -6.72 13.19
CA LYS A 69 -5.05 -6.92 14.61
C LYS A 69 -3.63 -7.44 14.85
N ASP A 70 -3.17 -8.37 14.01
CA ASP A 70 -1.81 -8.85 14.10
C ASP A 70 -0.82 -7.71 13.92
N ILE A 71 -1.05 -6.85 12.95
CA ILE A 71 -0.17 -5.73 12.69
C ILE A 71 -0.18 -4.75 13.87
N LEU A 72 -1.37 -4.46 14.39
CA LEU A 72 -1.51 -3.47 15.46
C LEU A 72 -0.88 -3.93 16.77
N PHE A 73 -0.94 -5.22 17.08
CA PHE A 73 -0.54 -5.71 18.38
C PHE A 73 0.76 -6.50 18.38
N ASP A 74 1.12 -7.11 17.26
CA ASP A 74 2.27 -8.02 17.23
C ASP A 74 3.43 -7.58 16.36
N ALA A 75 3.22 -6.62 15.47
CA ALA A 75 4.31 -6.19 14.58
C ALA A 75 5.31 -5.34 15.35
N LYS A 76 6.58 -5.55 15.09
CA LYS A 76 7.65 -4.77 15.72
C LYS A 76 7.91 -3.49 14.92
N PRO A 77 8.50 -2.47 15.56
CA PRO A 77 8.73 -1.20 14.87
C PRO A 77 9.51 -1.34 13.56
N GLY A 78 10.54 -2.19 13.53
CA GLY A 78 11.30 -2.39 12.31
C GLY A 78 10.47 -3.03 11.22
N GLU A 79 9.54 -3.92 11.59
CA GLU A 79 8.64 -4.56 10.64
C GLU A 79 7.66 -3.54 10.06
N LEU A 80 7.16 -2.64 10.89
CA LEU A 80 6.25 -1.60 10.43
C LEU A 80 6.94 -0.66 9.46
N ILE A 81 8.19 -0.28 9.77
CA ILE A 81 8.96 0.59 8.88
C ILE A 81 9.14 -0.08 7.53
N GLU A 82 9.51 -1.36 7.53
CA GLU A 82 9.72 -2.09 6.28
C GLU A 82 8.40 -2.22 5.51
N LEU A 83 7.31 -2.49 6.20
CA LEU A 83 5.99 -2.61 5.58
C LEU A 83 5.58 -1.30 4.90
N PHE A 84 5.65 -0.20 5.65
CA PHE A 84 5.23 1.10 5.10
C PHE A 84 6.12 1.53 3.95
N LYS A 85 7.43 1.36 4.10
CA LYS A 85 8.38 1.69 3.04
C LYS A 85 8.07 0.89 1.77
N SER A 86 7.83 -0.41 1.92
CA SER A 86 7.56 -1.27 0.78
C SER A 86 6.27 -0.90 0.07
N VAL A 87 5.22 -0.61 0.83
CA VAL A 87 3.94 -0.21 0.25
C VAL A 87 4.09 1.10 -0.52
N LEU A 88 4.80 2.07 0.05
CA LEU A 88 4.98 3.36 -0.61
C LEU A 88 5.85 3.24 -1.85
N GLU A 89 6.85 2.35 -1.84
CA GLU A 89 7.66 2.09 -3.03
C GLU A 89 6.81 1.49 -4.15
N LEU A 90 5.95 0.53 -3.80
CA LEU A 90 5.07 -0.07 -4.79
C LEU A 90 4.05 0.94 -5.33
N ARG A 91 3.55 1.81 -4.46
CA ARG A 91 2.64 2.86 -4.88
C ARG A 91 3.30 3.80 -5.88
N ALA A 92 4.53 4.21 -5.58
CA ALA A 92 5.29 5.07 -6.48
C ALA A 92 5.50 4.39 -7.83
N ALA A 93 5.86 3.12 -7.82
CA ALA A 93 6.06 2.36 -9.05
C ALA A 93 4.76 2.25 -9.85
N TRP A 94 3.64 2.02 -9.15
CA TRP A 94 2.34 1.88 -9.82
C TRP A 94 1.91 3.18 -10.49
N TYR A 95 2.09 4.31 -9.81
CA TYR A 95 1.74 5.60 -10.39
C TYR A 95 2.69 6.03 -11.49
N ASN A 96 3.91 5.53 -11.47
CA ASN A 96 4.90 5.87 -12.46
C ASN A 96 5.01 4.89 -13.62
N VAL A 97 4.05 3.99 -13.74
CA VAL A 97 3.99 3.13 -14.90
C VAL A 97 3.92 4.02 -16.10
N PRO A 98 4.81 3.88 -17.01
CA PRO A 98 4.92 4.76 -18.14
C PRO A 98 3.77 4.59 -19.03
N ILE A 99 2.92 5.48 -18.95
CA ILE A 99 1.89 5.45 -19.70
C ILE A 99 2.16 6.30 -20.66
N VAL A 100 2.85 6.49 -20.89
CA VAL A 100 3.10 7.19 -21.75
C VAL A 100 2.51 8.27 -21.89
N VAL A 101 2.22 8.75 -21.44
CA VAL A 101 1.68 9.81 -21.51
C VAL A 101 2.28 10.78 -21.14
N LYS A 102 2.60 11.02 -20.81
CA LYS A 102 3.06 11.78 -20.36
C LYS A 102 3.50 12.33 -19.65
N PRO A 103 3.88 12.75 -19.62
CA PRO A 103 4.47 13.08 -18.68
C PRO A 103 4.42 14.21 -18.18
N GLU A 104 4.09 14.67 -17.98
CA GLU A 104 4.04 15.65 -17.46
C GLU A 104 3.61 15.78 -16.37
N MET A 105 3.50 15.40 -15.95
CA MET A 105 3.07 15.55 -14.91
C MET A 105 3.65 15.77 -13.84
N ASP A 106 3.77 15.56 -13.77
CA ASP A 106 4.20 15.93 -12.86
C ASP A 106 4.11 16.53 -12.15
N GLU A 107 4.06 16.23 -11.79
CA GLU A 107 4.10 16.83 -11.10
C GLU A 107 3.93 17.22 -10.52
N ARG A 108 3.98 16.97 -10.14
CA ARG A 108 3.98 17.51 -9.55
C ARG A 108 3.83 17.89 -9.21
N GLU A 109 3.62 17.42 -9.28
CA GLU A 109 3.61 18.00 -9.03
C GLU A 109 3.51 18.44 -8.94
N GLY A 110 3.35 18.08 -9.01
CA GLY A 110 3.41 18.72 -8.87
C GLY A 110 3.21 19.10 -8.80
N ASN A 111 3.12 18.78 -8.61
CA ASN A 111 3.08 19.52 -8.60
C ASN A 111 2.89 20.09 -8.66
N LYS A 112 2.99 19.84 -8.54
CA LYS A 112 2.93 20.50 -8.56
C LYS A 112 2.71 21.12 -8.77
N LYS A 113 2.73 20.94 -8.69
CA LYS A 113 2.62 21.57 -8.84
C LYS A 113 2.38 21.95 -9.00
N ASN A 114 2.36 21.79 -9.03
CA ASN A 114 2.24 22.30 -9.20
C ASN A 114 2.05 22.41 -9.18
#